data_25ba8e20f4c1a34b76721cfc2d27b662
#
_entry.id   25ba8e20f4c1a34b76721cfc2d27b662
#
_cell.length_a   1.000
_cell.length_b   1.000
_cell.length_c   1.000
_cell.angle_alpha   90.00
_cell.angle_beta   90.00
_cell.angle_gamma   90.00
#
_symmetry.space_group_name_H-M   'P 1'
#
loop_
_entity.id
_entity.type
_entity.pdbx_description
1 polymer ?
#
loop_
_entity_poly.entity_id
_entity_poly.type
_entity_poly.pdbx_seq_one_letter_code
_entity_poly.pdbx_strand_id
1 'polypeptide(L)'
;MTEVTGPPSAAQPLFIMAMDQRDSFGTLFGVQGQPTGEQLAAMRSAKQLIFAGAQRASGMPLSGGRLGVLVDEQLGADVARLVREAGFELAMPVEASGTQQLTFEYGDDFPAHIEAFDPDWVKALVRFNPADPAGLRTAQTATLKRLNDYAVSSRRRWMLELLVPATRAQLAACEDQALYDELARPALTVQVIHELSDAGVDPGIWKLEGYETTEGARLVLDAVKSAGPPESACIVLGRNAPQHQVDHWLDIAAPLEGYVGFAVGRSNWRQPLIDYLAGHADRDETEARISEHYRHFVRTYLRADSAPPGEEESRSEPFGYTHPRLTPDREATIRKACAGADPRGTLLPAWMPQSLLAEVDALREEG
;
A
#
# COMPACT_ATOMS: atom_id res chain seq x y z
N MET A 1 25.07 -15.05 -8.23
CA MET A 1 24.03 -14.12 -7.72
C MET A 1 24.17 -12.83 -8.51
N THR A 2 23.26 -12.53 -9.40
CA THR A 2 23.24 -11.25 -10.13
C THR A 2 22.77 -10.19 -9.13
N GLU A 3 23.62 -9.22 -8.82
CA GLU A 3 23.23 -8.02 -8.08
C GLU A 3 22.08 -7.33 -8.85
N VAL A 4 20.90 -7.37 -8.30
CA VAL A 4 19.76 -6.61 -8.84
C VAL A 4 19.92 -5.17 -8.35
N THR A 5 20.56 -4.34 -9.16
CA THR A 5 21.02 -2.99 -8.77
C THR A 5 20.09 -1.85 -9.17
N GLY A 6 18.89 -2.13 -9.70
CA GLY A 6 17.95 -1.11 -10.18
C GLY A 6 16.64 -1.01 -9.36
N PRO A 7 15.85 0.07 -9.56
CA PRO A 7 14.49 0.14 -9.04
C PRO A 7 13.63 -0.99 -9.65
N PRO A 8 12.51 -1.39 -9.01
CA PRO A 8 11.56 -2.31 -9.62
C PRO A 8 10.93 -1.66 -10.85
N SER A 9 10.56 -2.51 -11.82
CA SER A 9 9.97 -2.10 -13.08
C SER A 9 8.94 -3.16 -13.52
N ALA A 10 8.15 -2.88 -14.53
CA ALA A 10 7.24 -3.87 -15.11
C ALA A 10 7.97 -5.17 -15.52
N ALA A 11 9.21 -5.07 -16.02
CA ALA A 11 10.04 -6.24 -16.36
C ALA A 11 10.63 -6.96 -15.14
N GLN A 12 10.70 -6.30 -13.99
CA GLN A 12 11.23 -6.82 -12.72
C GLN A 12 10.34 -6.40 -11.55
N PRO A 13 9.09 -6.86 -11.50
CA PRO A 13 8.16 -6.48 -10.44
C PRO A 13 8.63 -6.98 -9.07
N LEU A 14 8.26 -6.24 -8.02
CA LEU A 14 8.61 -6.54 -6.64
C LEU A 14 7.38 -7.06 -5.88
N PHE A 15 7.48 -8.27 -5.38
CA PHE A 15 6.43 -8.93 -4.62
C PHE A 15 6.83 -9.02 -3.16
N ILE A 16 6.14 -8.27 -2.29
CA ILE A 16 6.51 -8.17 -0.87
C ILE A 16 5.49 -8.91 0.00
N MET A 17 5.99 -9.86 0.80
CA MET A 17 5.28 -10.39 1.96
C MET A 17 5.36 -9.38 3.10
N ALA A 18 4.26 -8.67 3.38
CA ALA A 18 4.25 -7.64 4.43
C ALA A 18 3.86 -8.25 5.79
N MET A 19 4.75 -8.13 6.77
CA MET A 19 4.57 -8.61 8.14
C MET A 19 5.09 -7.60 9.18
N ASP A 20 5.04 -6.32 8.86
CA ASP A 20 5.51 -5.22 9.71
C ASP A 20 4.51 -4.76 10.79
N GLN A 21 3.34 -5.41 10.87
CA GLN A 21 2.33 -5.13 11.89
C GLN A 21 2.88 -5.44 13.28
N ARG A 22 2.67 -4.52 14.23
CA ARG A 22 3.10 -4.62 15.65
C ARG A 22 1.89 -4.68 16.57
N ASP A 23 1.19 -3.58 16.83
CA ASP A 23 0.03 -3.54 17.73
C ASP A 23 -1.10 -4.46 17.24
N SER A 24 -1.49 -4.36 15.97
CA SER A 24 -2.52 -5.24 15.41
C SER A 24 -2.09 -6.70 15.31
N PHE A 25 -0.79 -6.99 15.31
CA PHE A 25 -0.26 -8.34 15.41
C PHE A 25 -0.36 -8.86 16.84
N GLY A 26 -0.04 -8.02 17.84
CA GLY A 26 -0.16 -8.35 19.26
C GLY A 26 -1.57 -8.76 19.67
N THR A 27 -2.61 -8.22 19.02
CA THR A 27 -4.00 -8.63 19.33
C THR A 27 -4.27 -10.13 19.08
N LEU A 28 -3.56 -10.77 18.16
CA LEU A 28 -3.66 -12.21 17.90
C LEU A 28 -3.11 -13.05 19.07
N PHE A 29 -2.28 -12.47 19.91
CA PHE A 29 -1.65 -13.07 21.07
C PHE A 29 -2.26 -12.58 22.40
N GLY A 30 -3.41 -11.92 22.33
CA GLY A 30 -4.12 -11.41 23.51
C GLY A 30 -3.37 -10.27 24.22
N VAL A 31 -2.46 -9.56 23.52
CA VAL A 31 -1.74 -8.42 24.10
C VAL A 31 -2.71 -7.25 24.32
N GLN A 32 -2.74 -6.76 25.57
CA GLN A 32 -3.42 -5.54 25.99
C GLN A 32 -2.41 -4.64 26.70
N GLY A 33 -1.97 -3.58 26.02
CA GLY A 33 -0.88 -2.73 26.48
C GLY A 33 0.51 -3.31 26.17
N GLN A 34 1.42 -3.33 27.14
CA GLN A 34 2.77 -3.86 26.93
C GLN A 34 2.75 -5.41 26.92
N PRO A 35 3.36 -6.06 25.93
CA PRO A 35 3.42 -7.52 25.87
C PRO A 35 4.33 -8.10 26.97
N THR A 36 3.98 -9.26 27.51
CA THR A 36 4.87 -10.05 28.38
C THR A 36 6.05 -10.62 27.59
N GLY A 37 7.07 -11.13 28.30
CA GLY A 37 8.21 -11.81 27.66
C GLY A 37 7.78 -13.05 26.86
N GLU A 38 6.79 -13.82 27.35
CA GLU A 38 6.24 -14.98 26.65
C GLU A 38 5.47 -14.57 25.38
N GLN A 39 4.66 -13.52 25.47
CA GLN A 39 3.96 -12.98 24.30
C GLN A 39 4.94 -12.47 23.24
N LEU A 40 6.00 -11.75 23.63
CA LEU A 40 7.06 -11.31 22.72
C LEU A 40 7.74 -12.48 22.02
N ALA A 41 8.09 -13.53 22.76
CA ALA A 41 8.71 -14.74 22.21
C ALA A 41 7.76 -15.44 21.21
N ALA A 42 6.48 -15.57 21.54
CA ALA A 42 5.47 -16.16 20.66
C ALA A 42 5.27 -15.35 19.39
N MET A 43 5.21 -14.00 19.49
CA MET A 43 5.07 -13.10 18.35
C MET A 43 6.29 -13.18 17.42
N ARG A 44 7.51 -13.22 17.97
CA ARG A 44 8.75 -13.40 17.19
C ARG A 44 8.79 -14.75 16.47
N SER A 45 8.42 -15.83 17.17
CA SER A 45 8.31 -17.17 16.56
C SER A 45 7.29 -17.19 15.43
N ALA A 46 6.17 -16.48 15.57
CA ALA A 46 5.16 -16.37 14.52
C ALA A 46 5.67 -15.58 13.30
N LYS A 47 6.47 -14.52 13.48
CA LYS A 47 7.14 -13.84 12.35
C LYS A 47 8.08 -14.80 11.59
N GLN A 48 8.83 -15.63 12.31
CA GLN A 48 9.69 -16.64 11.69
C GLN A 48 8.87 -17.70 10.92
N LEU A 49 7.73 -18.12 11.45
CA LEU A 49 6.80 -19.04 10.76
C LEU A 49 6.24 -18.40 9.46
N ILE A 50 5.82 -17.15 9.51
CA ILE A 50 5.33 -16.43 8.32
C ILE A 50 6.44 -16.32 7.27
N PHE A 51 7.67 -15.99 7.69
CA PHE A 51 8.82 -15.91 6.79
C PHE A 51 9.17 -17.28 6.18
N ALA A 52 9.12 -18.36 6.95
CA ALA A 52 9.32 -19.72 6.44
C ALA A 52 8.28 -20.07 5.35
N GLY A 53 7.02 -19.66 5.53
CA GLY A 53 6.00 -19.77 4.49
C GLY A 53 6.34 -18.97 3.22
N ALA A 54 6.86 -17.76 3.37
CA ALA A 54 7.34 -16.97 2.22
C ALA A 54 8.53 -17.62 1.52
N GLN A 55 9.50 -18.17 2.27
CA GLN A 55 10.66 -18.87 1.71
C GLN A 55 10.26 -20.08 0.86
N ARG A 56 9.21 -20.81 1.23
CA ARG A 56 8.69 -21.92 0.41
C ARG A 56 8.20 -21.47 -0.96
N ALA A 57 7.88 -20.19 -1.14
CA ALA A 57 7.49 -19.64 -2.43
C ALA A 57 8.68 -19.34 -3.37
N SER A 58 9.92 -19.28 -2.85
CA SER A 58 11.11 -18.85 -3.62
C SER A 58 11.44 -19.73 -4.85
N GLY A 59 10.99 -20.99 -4.87
CA GLY A 59 11.19 -21.90 -5.99
C GLY A 59 10.20 -21.74 -7.16
N MET A 60 9.30 -20.77 -7.13
CA MET A 60 8.35 -20.55 -8.22
C MET A 60 8.96 -19.75 -9.37
N PRO A 61 8.49 -19.94 -10.61
CA PRO A 61 8.85 -19.05 -11.72
C PRO A 61 8.33 -17.64 -11.47
N LEU A 62 9.21 -16.63 -11.59
CA LEU A 62 8.90 -15.22 -11.29
C LEU A 62 8.91 -14.32 -12.54
N SER A 63 9.21 -14.87 -13.73
CA SER A 63 9.28 -14.08 -14.99
C SER A 63 10.11 -12.79 -14.84
N GLY A 64 11.22 -12.85 -14.11
CA GLY A 64 12.06 -11.69 -13.80
C GLY A 64 11.70 -10.97 -12.50
N GLY A 65 10.55 -11.28 -11.88
CA GLY A 65 10.12 -10.67 -10.64
C GLY A 65 11.02 -10.99 -9.44
N ARG A 66 10.96 -10.14 -8.43
CA ARG A 66 11.76 -10.20 -7.21
C ARG A 66 10.86 -10.42 -6.00
N LEU A 67 11.30 -11.26 -5.08
CA LEU A 67 10.60 -11.46 -3.81
C LEU A 67 11.16 -10.52 -2.75
N GLY A 68 10.30 -10.02 -1.88
CA GLY A 68 10.67 -9.17 -0.77
C GLY A 68 9.90 -9.49 0.51
N VAL A 69 10.42 -9.02 1.62
CA VAL A 69 9.78 -9.09 2.94
C VAL A 69 9.82 -7.71 3.57
N LEU A 70 8.66 -7.25 4.04
CA LEU A 70 8.55 -6.04 4.86
C LEU A 70 8.33 -6.49 6.30
N VAL A 71 9.29 -6.22 7.18
CA VAL A 71 9.30 -6.67 8.57
C VAL A 71 9.85 -5.59 9.50
N ASP A 72 9.28 -5.48 10.72
CA ASP A 72 9.71 -4.54 11.74
C ASP A 72 10.88 -5.06 12.57
N GLU A 73 11.63 -4.16 13.20
CA GLU A 73 12.77 -4.48 14.06
C GLU A 73 12.35 -5.16 15.37
N GLN A 74 11.28 -4.68 16.03
CA GLN A 74 10.92 -5.10 17.38
C GLN A 74 10.56 -6.60 17.46
N LEU A 75 9.81 -7.09 16.49
CA LEU A 75 9.33 -8.47 16.47
C LEU A 75 10.03 -9.33 15.42
N GLY A 76 10.66 -8.74 14.44
CA GLY A 76 11.20 -9.43 13.29
C GLY A 76 12.70 -9.22 13.02
N ALA A 77 13.49 -8.72 13.99
CA ALA A 77 14.92 -8.52 13.82
C ALA A 77 15.67 -9.78 13.34
N ASP A 78 15.29 -10.95 13.83
CA ASP A 78 15.90 -12.21 13.41
C ASP A 78 15.53 -12.58 11.97
N VAL A 79 14.26 -12.31 11.57
CA VAL A 79 13.82 -12.46 10.17
C VAL A 79 14.57 -11.49 9.27
N ALA A 80 14.70 -10.21 9.64
CA ALA A 80 15.37 -9.20 8.86
C ALA A 80 16.82 -9.59 8.50
N ARG A 81 17.53 -10.24 9.42
CA ARG A 81 18.89 -10.74 9.18
C ARG A 81 18.94 -11.89 8.17
N LEU A 82 17.89 -12.72 8.11
CA LEU A 82 17.82 -13.91 7.24
C LEU A 82 17.28 -13.60 5.83
N VAL A 83 16.60 -12.47 5.65
CA VAL A 83 15.88 -12.14 4.40
C VAL A 83 16.81 -12.16 3.19
N ARG A 84 17.97 -11.53 3.29
CA ARG A 84 18.96 -11.48 2.19
C ARG A 84 19.63 -12.83 1.91
N GLU A 85 19.90 -13.61 2.96
CA GLU A 85 20.47 -14.95 2.80
C GLU A 85 19.49 -15.87 2.03
N ALA A 86 18.19 -15.61 2.17
CA ALA A 86 17.13 -16.31 1.46
C ALA A 86 16.89 -15.78 0.02
N GLY A 87 17.61 -14.74 -0.41
CA GLY A 87 17.49 -14.15 -1.74
C GLY A 87 16.28 -13.22 -1.90
N PHE A 88 15.75 -12.65 -0.81
CA PHE A 88 14.67 -11.67 -0.80
C PHE A 88 15.19 -10.25 -0.59
N GLU A 89 14.49 -9.25 -1.10
CA GLU A 89 14.72 -7.85 -0.72
C GLU A 89 14.11 -7.56 0.67
N LEU A 90 14.84 -6.83 1.49
CA LEU A 90 14.42 -6.42 2.82
C LEU A 90 13.81 -5.02 2.78
N ALA A 91 12.56 -4.89 3.23
CA ALA A 91 11.95 -3.61 3.54
C ALA A 91 11.72 -3.49 5.07
N MET A 92 11.97 -2.31 5.65
CA MET A 92 11.75 -2.08 7.09
C MET A 92 11.03 -0.76 7.35
N PRO A 93 10.02 -0.76 8.26
CA PRO A 93 9.30 0.44 8.66
C PRO A 93 10.13 1.30 9.60
N VAL A 94 9.97 2.62 9.50
CA VAL A 94 10.55 3.59 10.43
C VAL A 94 9.50 4.28 11.30
N GLU A 95 8.23 4.19 10.90
CA GLU A 95 7.14 4.79 11.67
C GLU A 95 6.84 4.03 12.95
N ALA A 96 6.42 4.76 13.99
CA ALA A 96 5.87 4.19 15.21
C ALA A 96 4.50 3.56 14.94
N SER A 97 4.25 2.40 15.57
CA SER A 97 2.97 1.71 15.46
C SER A 97 1.89 2.38 16.29
N GLY A 98 0.64 2.29 15.83
CA GLY A 98 -0.55 2.70 16.60
C GLY A 98 -0.74 4.21 16.75
N THR A 99 0.08 5.06 16.14
CA THR A 99 -0.04 6.52 16.23
C THR A 99 -0.97 7.09 15.16
N GLN A 100 -1.74 8.13 15.53
CA GLN A 100 -2.56 8.85 14.58
C GLN A 100 -1.71 9.78 13.71
N GLN A 101 -0.81 10.53 14.35
CA GLN A 101 0.18 11.36 13.68
C GLN A 101 1.43 10.54 13.41
N LEU A 102 1.98 10.65 12.21
CA LEU A 102 3.25 10.00 11.87
C LEU A 102 4.38 10.50 12.78
N THR A 103 5.02 9.57 13.47
CA THR A 103 6.26 9.77 14.23
C THR A 103 7.20 8.62 13.92
N PHE A 104 8.49 8.81 14.10
CA PHE A 104 9.45 7.71 13.97
C PHE A 104 9.50 6.88 15.24
N GLU A 105 9.60 5.55 15.09
CA GLU A 105 9.66 4.60 16.22
C GLU A 105 10.81 4.90 17.17
N TYR A 106 11.96 5.30 16.63
CA TYR A 106 13.17 5.62 17.38
C TYR A 106 13.48 7.13 17.37
N GLY A 107 12.48 7.97 17.15
CA GLY A 107 12.66 9.43 17.17
C GLY A 107 13.77 9.90 16.24
N ASP A 108 14.73 10.67 16.79
CA ASP A 108 15.86 11.20 16.02
C ASP A 108 16.94 10.15 15.73
N ASP A 109 16.92 8.99 16.38
CA ASP A 109 17.87 7.90 16.18
C ASP A 109 17.46 6.96 15.04
N PHE A 110 16.35 7.23 14.32
CA PHE A 110 15.88 6.39 13.21
C PHE A 110 16.97 6.09 12.15
N PRO A 111 17.93 6.98 11.84
CA PRO A 111 18.99 6.67 10.90
C PRO A 111 19.89 5.52 11.37
N ALA A 112 20.26 5.50 12.65
CA ALA A 112 21.13 4.46 13.21
C ALA A 112 20.45 3.07 13.14
N HIS A 113 19.12 3.02 13.35
CA HIS A 113 18.33 1.78 13.21
C HIS A 113 18.25 1.31 11.75
N ILE A 114 18.07 2.22 10.81
CA ILE A 114 18.14 1.90 9.37
C ILE A 114 19.53 1.35 9.03
N GLU A 115 20.59 2.00 9.47
CA GLU A 115 21.97 1.60 9.19
C GLU A 115 22.32 0.23 9.80
N ALA A 116 21.80 -0.08 10.98
CA ALA A 116 22.04 -1.36 11.65
C ALA A 116 21.52 -2.59 10.87
N PHE A 117 20.43 -2.43 10.12
CA PHE A 117 19.85 -3.51 9.31
C PHE A 117 20.14 -3.35 7.81
N ASP A 118 20.47 -2.14 7.38
CA ASP A 118 20.77 -1.79 5.99
C ASP A 118 19.72 -2.32 4.99
N PRO A 119 18.42 -2.01 5.16
CA PRO A 119 17.35 -2.56 4.31
C PRO A 119 17.49 -2.07 2.87
N ASP A 120 17.00 -2.87 1.91
CA ASP A 120 16.90 -2.46 0.51
C ASP A 120 15.88 -1.32 0.33
N TRP A 121 14.86 -1.29 1.19
CA TRP A 121 13.81 -0.29 1.20
C TRP A 121 13.51 0.18 2.63
N VAL A 122 13.63 1.46 2.84
CA VAL A 122 13.04 2.11 4.03
C VAL A 122 11.57 2.36 3.77
N LYS A 123 10.67 2.05 4.70
CA LYS A 123 9.23 2.27 4.53
C LYS A 123 8.70 3.22 5.59
N ALA A 124 7.82 4.12 5.22
CA ALA A 124 6.98 4.87 6.15
C ALA A 124 5.51 4.70 5.79
N LEU A 125 4.63 4.59 6.80
CA LEU A 125 3.19 4.63 6.64
C LEU A 125 2.64 5.96 7.13
N VAL A 126 1.80 6.59 6.32
CA VAL A 126 1.04 7.77 6.73
C VAL A 126 -0.45 7.61 6.42
N ARG A 127 -1.29 8.09 7.33
CA ARG A 127 -2.72 8.33 7.08
C ARG A 127 -2.89 9.80 6.81
N PHE A 128 -3.33 10.13 5.60
CA PHE A 128 -3.36 11.51 5.15
C PHE A 128 -4.61 11.75 4.31
N ASN A 129 -5.47 12.67 4.73
CA ASN A 129 -6.62 13.11 3.96
C ASN A 129 -6.52 14.62 3.74
N PRO A 130 -6.78 15.16 2.53
CA PRO A 130 -6.77 16.60 2.30
C PRO A 130 -7.71 17.39 3.22
N ALA A 131 -8.76 16.74 3.73
CA ALA A 131 -9.70 17.31 4.69
C ALA A 131 -9.24 17.22 6.16
N ASP A 132 -8.08 16.62 6.45
CA ASP A 132 -7.52 16.62 7.80
C ASP A 132 -7.14 18.03 8.26
N PRO A 133 -7.10 18.29 9.58
CA PRO A 133 -6.66 19.57 10.11
C PRO A 133 -5.29 19.99 9.56
N ALA A 134 -5.18 21.24 9.12
CA ALA A 134 -3.96 21.75 8.49
C ALA A 134 -2.70 21.53 9.36
N GLY A 135 -2.81 21.68 10.69
CA GLY A 135 -1.69 21.42 11.61
C GLY A 135 -1.22 19.97 11.59
N LEU A 136 -2.13 18.99 11.47
CA LEU A 136 -1.79 17.57 11.36
C LEU A 136 -1.08 17.31 10.01
N ARG A 137 -1.63 17.81 8.91
CA ARG A 137 -1.04 17.66 7.57
C ARG A 137 0.37 18.25 7.52
N THR A 138 0.55 19.49 8.02
CA THR A 138 1.87 20.14 8.10
C THR A 138 2.86 19.32 8.93
N ALA A 139 2.47 18.81 10.10
CA ALA A 139 3.34 18.00 10.94
C ALA A 139 3.75 16.68 10.29
N GLN A 140 2.82 15.99 9.63
CA GLN A 140 3.08 14.75 8.90
C GLN A 140 4.00 14.98 7.70
N THR A 141 3.74 16.05 6.92
CA THR A 141 4.58 16.46 5.78
C THR A 141 6.00 16.76 6.23
N ALA A 142 6.19 17.48 7.34
CA ALA A 142 7.51 17.77 7.89
C ALA A 142 8.27 16.50 8.30
N THR A 143 7.58 15.52 8.90
CA THR A 143 8.18 14.24 9.29
C THR A 143 8.58 13.42 8.04
N LEU A 144 7.72 13.36 7.02
CA LEU A 144 8.04 12.69 5.75
C LEU A 144 9.20 13.37 5.02
N LYS A 145 9.24 14.70 5.03
CA LYS A 145 10.35 15.46 4.44
C LYS A 145 11.69 15.14 5.11
N ARG A 146 11.73 14.99 6.43
CA ARG A 146 12.94 14.56 7.16
C ARG A 146 13.41 13.17 6.70
N LEU A 147 12.47 12.22 6.50
CA LEU A 147 12.81 10.90 5.97
C LEU A 147 13.33 10.99 4.54
N ASN A 148 12.66 11.76 3.68
CA ASN A 148 13.09 11.98 2.31
C ASN A 148 14.51 12.56 2.24
N ASP A 149 14.81 13.59 3.01
CA ASP A 149 16.12 14.24 3.03
C ASP A 149 17.21 13.28 3.50
N TYR A 150 16.92 12.47 4.52
CA TYR A 150 17.82 11.40 4.94
C TYR A 150 18.03 10.37 3.82
N ALA A 151 16.96 9.88 3.20
CA ALA A 151 17.06 8.88 2.15
C ALA A 151 17.89 9.39 0.95
N VAL A 152 17.66 10.62 0.51
CA VAL A 152 18.43 11.28 -0.56
C VAL A 152 19.92 11.42 -0.16
N SER A 153 20.21 11.96 1.02
CA SER A 153 21.58 12.20 1.46
C SER A 153 22.37 10.90 1.68
N SER A 154 21.72 9.85 2.15
CA SER A 154 22.32 8.53 2.37
C SER A 154 22.20 7.58 1.15
N ARG A 155 21.61 8.04 0.05
CA ARG A 155 21.37 7.25 -1.19
C ARG A 155 20.57 5.98 -0.92
N ARG A 156 19.59 6.04 -0.01
CA ARG A 156 18.71 4.92 0.30
C ARG A 156 17.42 4.99 -0.50
N ARG A 157 16.97 3.85 -0.95
CA ARG A 157 15.63 3.71 -1.55
C ARG A 157 14.58 3.71 -0.43
N TRP A 158 13.47 4.38 -0.65
CA TRP A 158 12.38 4.37 0.31
C TRP A 158 11.01 4.29 -0.36
N MET A 159 10.03 3.78 0.37
CA MET A 159 8.65 3.67 -0.05
C MET A 159 7.70 4.32 0.96
N LEU A 160 6.69 4.98 0.44
CA LEU A 160 5.62 5.59 1.23
C LEU A 160 4.34 4.76 1.12
N GLU A 161 3.91 4.16 2.22
CA GLU A 161 2.60 3.57 2.36
C GLU A 161 1.59 4.68 2.68
N LEU A 162 0.84 5.09 1.67
CA LEU A 162 -0.17 6.12 1.78
C LEU A 162 -1.55 5.48 1.95
N LEU A 163 -2.21 5.79 3.07
CA LEU A 163 -3.61 5.49 3.31
C LEU A 163 -4.39 6.80 3.32
N VAL A 164 -5.50 6.84 2.59
CA VAL A 164 -6.40 7.99 2.54
C VAL A 164 -7.75 7.61 3.15
N PRO A 165 -7.84 7.54 4.50
CA PRO A 165 -9.08 7.16 5.18
C PRO A 165 -10.15 8.25 5.03
N ALA A 166 -11.40 7.84 4.81
CA ALA A 166 -12.50 8.77 4.74
C ALA A 166 -12.73 9.50 6.07
N THR A 167 -13.02 10.78 6.00
CA THR A 167 -13.60 11.51 7.14
C THR A 167 -15.06 11.12 7.36
N ARG A 168 -15.63 11.45 8.52
CA ARG A 168 -17.05 11.22 8.78
C ARG A 168 -17.95 11.92 7.77
N ALA A 169 -17.58 13.13 7.36
CA ALA A 169 -18.34 13.89 6.37
C ALA A 169 -18.29 13.22 4.99
N GLN A 170 -17.14 12.74 4.58
CA GLN A 170 -16.96 12.02 3.32
C GLN A 170 -17.73 10.69 3.31
N LEU A 171 -17.69 9.90 4.40
CA LEU A 171 -18.50 8.70 4.51
C LEU A 171 -20.01 8.99 4.47
N ALA A 172 -20.45 10.05 5.16
CA ALA A 172 -21.86 10.47 5.10
C ALA A 172 -22.29 10.91 3.70
N ALA A 173 -21.40 11.56 2.93
CA ALA A 173 -21.65 11.96 1.55
C ALA A 173 -21.66 10.78 0.57
N CYS A 174 -20.76 9.81 0.78
CA CYS A 174 -20.63 8.60 -0.05
C CYS A 174 -21.61 7.49 0.35
N GLU A 175 -22.32 7.63 1.48
CA GLU A 175 -23.23 6.63 2.07
C GLU A 175 -22.53 5.43 2.69
N ASP A 176 -21.49 4.88 2.04
CA ASP A 176 -20.67 3.77 2.56
C ASP A 176 -19.20 3.83 2.11
N GLN A 177 -18.41 2.90 2.63
CA GLN A 177 -16.98 2.81 2.36
C GLN A 177 -16.68 2.40 0.91
N ALA A 178 -17.52 1.55 0.28
CA ALA A 178 -17.28 1.08 -1.08
C ALA A 178 -17.42 2.22 -2.09
N LEU A 179 -18.47 3.05 -1.96
CA LEU A 179 -18.63 4.25 -2.78
C LEU A 179 -17.52 5.29 -2.54
N TYR A 180 -17.06 5.44 -1.30
CA TYR A 180 -15.92 6.28 -1.03
C TYR A 180 -14.66 5.75 -1.74
N ASP A 181 -14.38 4.45 -1.63
CA ASP A 181 -13.21 3.83 -2.24
C ASP A 181 -13.22 3.93 -3.77
N GLU A 182 -14.39 3.81 -4.39
CA GLU A 182 -14.54 3.89 -5.84
C GLU A 182 -14.54 5.33 -6.37
N LEU A 183 -15.34 6.22 -5.76
CA LEU A 183 -15.65 7.53 -6.35
C LEU A 183 -14.80 8.68 -5.81
N ALA A 184 -14.39 8.62 -4.53
CA ALA A 184 -13.75 9.76 -3.87
C ALA A 184 -12.25 9.54 -3.64
N ARG A 185 -11.86 8.36 -3.14
CA ARG A 185 -10.49 8.07 -2.74
C ARG A 185 -9.45 8.29 -3.85
N PRO A 186 -9.68 7.92 -5.13
CA PRO A 186 -8.69 8.17 -6.18
C PRO A 186 -8.33 9.65 -6.31
N ALA A 187 -9.32 10.53 -6.39
CA ALA A 187 -9.11 11.97 -6.52
C ALA A 187 -8.44 12.58 -5.28
N LEU A 188 -8.82 12.13 -4.07
CA LEU A 188 -8.17 12.56 -2.83
C LEU A 188 -6.72 12.08 -2.75
N THR A 189 -6.42 10.87 -3.22
CA THR A 189 -5.04 10.36 -3.30
C THR A 189 -4.19 11.23 -4.22
N VAL A 190 -4.72 11.65 -5.36
CA VAL A 190 -4.05 12.59 -6.28
C VAL A 190 -3.69 13.90 -5.57
N GLN A 191 -4.63 14.49 -4.83
CA GLN A 191 -4.39 15.72 -4.07
C GLN A 191 -3.25 15.54 -3.05
N VAL A 192 -3.24 14.41 -2.32
CA VAL A 192 -2.17 14.10 -1.35
C VAL A 192 -0.82 13.93 -2.03
N ILE A 193 -0.75 13.23 -3.16
CA ILE A 193 0.49 13.05 -3.93
C ILE A 193 1.07 14.41 -4.31
N HIS A 194 0.26 15.29 -4.88
CA HIS A 194 0.70 16.64 -5.24
C HIS A 194 1.13 17.46 -4.02
N GLU A 195 0.33 17.46 -2.93
CA GLU A 195 0.67 18.17 -1.69
C GLU A 195 2.03 17.72 -1.12
N LEU A 196 2.29 16.42 -1.11
CA LEU A 196 3.54 15.86 -0.61
C LEU A 196 4.72 16.13 -1.56
N SER A 197 4.56 15.93 -2.86
CA SER A 197 5.63 16.21 -3.84
C SER A 197 5.99 17.69 -3.90
N ASP A 198 5.02 18.61 -3.80
CA ASP A 198 5.29 20.05 -3.71
C ASP A 198 6.09 20.42 -2.45
N ALA A 199 5.96 19.62 -1.40
CA ALA A 199 6.77 19.78 -0.19
C ALA A 199 8.15 19.09 -0.28
N GLY A 200 8.47 18.45 -1.40
CA GLY A 200 9.73 17.72 -1.63
C GLY A 200 9.75 16.37 -0.94
N VAL A 201 8.62 15.67 -0.91
CA VAL A 201 8.48 14.28 -0.43
C VAL A 201 8.29 13.38 -1.63
N ASP A 202 9.37 12.79 -2.11
CA ASP A 202 9.44 12.04 -3.36
C ASP A 202 9.92 10.59 -3.13
N PRO A 203 9.03 9.68 -2.72
CA PRO A 203 9.39 8.27 -2.55
C PRO A 203 9.66 7.59 -3.91
N GLY A 204 10.59 6.64 -3.94
CA GLY A 204 10.81 5.82 -5.13
C GLY A 204 9.65 4.85 -5.40
N ILE A 205 8.91 4.45 -4.35
CA ILE A 205 7.69 3.63 -4.45
C ILE A 205 6.57 4.25 -3.63
N TRP A 206 5.41 4.39 -4.25
CA TRP A 206 4.14 4.63 -3.59
C TRP A 206 3.43 3.29 -3.36
N LYS A 207 3.31 2.86 -2.12
CA LYS A 207 2.56 1.69 -1.69
C LYS A 207 1.13 2.13 -1.40
N LEU A 208 0.20 1.79 -2.29
CA LEU A 208 -1.15 2.35 -2.34
C LEU A 208 -2.21 1.28 -2.11
N GLU A 209 -3.35 1.68 -1.56
CA GLU A 209 -4.54 0.83 -1.51
C GLU A 209 -4.99 0.50 -2.94
N GLY A 210 -5.48 -0.72 -3.17
CA GLY A 210 -6.03 -1.09 -4.47
C GLY A 210 -7.22 -0.18 -4.86
N TYR A 211 -7.44 -0.02 -6.15
CA TYR A 211 -8.54 0.76 -6.72
C TYR A 211 -9.59 -0.15 -7.34
N GLU A 212 -10.84 0.28 -7.28
CA GLU A 212 -11.98 -0.51 -7.75
C GLU A 212 -12.14 -0.44 -9.27
N THR A 213 -11.50 0.54 -9.92
CA THR A 213 -11.56 0.75 -11.37
C THR A 213 -10.18 1.03 -11.96
N THR A 214 -9.99 0.64 -13.22
CA THR A 214 -8.76 0.93 -13.99
C THR A 214 -8.55 2.44 -14.13
N GLU A 215 -9.62 3.22 -14.29
CA GLU A 215 -9.58 4.67 -14.38
C GLU A 215 -9.04 5.30 -13.08
N GLY A 216 -9.52 4.82 -11.92
CA GLY A 216 -9.05 5.29 -10.61
C GLY A 216 -7.57 4.96 -10.41
N ALA A 217 -7.14 3.76 -10.75
CA ALA A 217 -5.74 3.34 -10.67
C ALA A 217 -4.84 4.17 -11.61
N ARG A 218 -5.28 4.40 -12.85
CA ARG A 218 -4.56 5.20 -13.84
C ARG A 218 -4.43 6.66 -13.41
N LEU A 219 -5.53 7.25 -12.93
CA LEU A 219 -5.54 8.62 -12.42
C LEU A 219 -4.46 8.86 -11.36
N VAL A 220 -4.34 7.92 -10.42
CA VAL A 220 -3.35 8.04 -9.35
C VAL A 220 -1.93 7.77 -9.84
N LEU A 221 -1.75 6.81 -10.76
CA LEU A 221 -0.46 6.57 -11.40
C LEU A 221 0.02 7.80 -12.18
N ASP A 222 -0.86 8.46 -12.92
CA ASP A 222 -0.54 9.68 -13.67
C ASP A 222 -0.09 10.82 -12.73
N ALA A 223 -0.72 10.93 -11.55
CA ALA A 223 -0.28 11.88 -10.52
C ALA A 223 1.12 11.55 -9.99
N VAL A 224 1.41 10.28 -9.70
CA VAL A 224 2.75 9.85 -9.28
C VAL A 224 3.80 10.18 -10.34
N LYS A 225 3.49 9.92 -11.62
CA LYS A 225 4.42 10.17 -12.73
C LYS A 225 4.62 11.65 -13.04
N SER A 226 3.61 12.49 -12.83
CA SER A 226 3.68 13.92 -13.13
C SER A 226 4.22 14.77 -11.97
N ALA A 227 4.02 14.34 -10.73
CA ALA A 227 4.39 15.13 -9.55
C ALA A 227 5.81 14.81 -9.03
N GLY A 228 6.27 13.56 -9.14
CA GLY A 228 7.54 13.10 -8.60
C GLY A 228 8.61 12.77 -9.64
N PRO A 229 9.70 12.13 -9.22
CA PRO A 229 10.73 11.61 -10.13
C PRO A 229 10.13 10.65 -11.17
N PRO A 230 10.61 10.67 -12.43
CA PRO A 230 10.07 9.82 -13.50
C PRO A 230 10.13 8.30 -13.19
N GLU A 231 11.11 7.88 -12.38
CA GLU A 231 11.30 6.50 -11.94
C GLU A 231 10.38 6.08 -10.79
N SER A 232 9.65 7.01 -10.16
CA SER A 232 8.68 6.69 -9.11
C SER A 232 7.63 5.72 -9.62
N ALA A 233 7.29 4.72 -8.81
CA ALA A 233 6.41 3.63 -9.18
C ALA A 233 5.36 3.36 -8.10
N CYS A 234 4.33 2.59 -8.44
CA CYS A 234 3.29 2.17 -7.53
C CYS A 234 3.37 0.68 -7.23
N ILE A 235 3.03 0.27 -6.01
CA ILE A 235 2.73 -1.11 -5.65
C ILE A 235 1.40 -1.18 -4.89
N VAL A 236 0.67 -2.28 -5.06
CA VAL A 236 -0.63 -2.48 -4.42
C VAL A 236 -0.46 -3.01 -3.00
N LEU A 237 -1.16 -2.45 -2.01
CA LEU A 237 -1.28 -3.00 -0.67
C LEU A 237 -2.59 -3.78 -0.48
N GLY A 238 -2.56 -4.83 0.36
CA GLY A 238 -3.68 -5.75 0.52
C GLY A 238 -4.77 -5.32 1.51
N ARG A 239 -4.59 -4.25 2.31
CA ARG A 239 -5.57 -3.68 3.27
C ARG A 239 -6.25 -4.69 4.20
N ASN A 240 -5.74 -5.91 4.35
CA ASN A 240 -6.41 -7.05 5.02
C ASN A 240 -7.73 -7.47 4.34
N ALA A 241 -7.86 -7.20 3.06
CA ALA A 241 -9.00 -7.60 2.27
C ALA A 241 -9.01 -9.13 2.05
N PRO A 242 -10.18 -9.73 1.77
CA PRO A 242 -10.27 -11.11 1.35
C PRO A 242 -9.54 -11.32 0.00
N GLN A 243 -9.17 -12.57 -0.29
CA GLN A 243 -8.35 -12.92 -1.44
C GLN A 243 -8.92 -12.36 -2.76
N HIS A 244 -10.21 -12.57 -3.02
CA HIS A 244 -10.86 -12.13 -4.27
C HIS A 244 -10.78 -10.61 -4.49
N GLN A 245 -10.79 -9.83 -3.42
CA GLN A 245 -10.66 -8.37 -3.51
C GLN A 245 -9.22 -7.96 -3.86
N VAL A 246 -8.23 -8.66 -3.29
CA VAL A 246 -6.82 -8.44 -3.65
C VAL A 246 -6.59 -8.85 -5.10
N ASP A 247 -7.16 -9.98 -5.54
CA ASP A 247 -7.07 -10.44 -6.94
C ASP A 247 -7.62 -9.38 -7.90
N HIS A 248 -8.80 -8.82 -7.60
CA HIS A 248 -9.39 -7.74 -8.38
C HIS A 248 -8.46 -6.51 -8.50
N TRP A 249 -7.86 -6.07 -7.40
CA TRP A 249 -6.94 -4.94 -7.42
C TRP A 249 -5.65 -5.24 -8.20
N LEU A 250 -5.15 -6.46 -8.14
CA LEU A 250 -3.98 -6.88 -8.90
C LEU A 250 -4.29 -7.00 -10.40
N ASP A 251 -5.47 -7.51 -10.78
CA ASP A 251 -5.91 -7.59 -12.17
C ASP A 251 -6.07 -6.18 -12.80
N ILE A 252 -6.46 -5.17 -12.01
CA ILE A 252 -6.53 -3.76 -12.45
C ILE A 252 -5.13 -3.14 -12.57
N ALA A 253 -4.27 -3.35 -11.57
CA ALA A 253 -3.02 -2.63 -11.45
C ALA A 253 -1.92 -3.19 -12.38
N ALA A 254 -1.80 -4.51 -12.50
CA ALA A 254 -0.68 -5.15 -13.19
C ALA A 254 -0.52 -4.73 -14.67
N PRO A 255 -1.60 -4.52 -15.46
CA PRO A 255 -1.48 -4.05 -16.84
C PRO A 255 -1.03 -2.59 -16.98
N LEU A 256 -1.04 -1.81 -15.91
CA LEU A 256 -0.69 -0.39 -15.94
C LEU A 256 0.83 -0.21 -15.78
N GLU A 257 1.50 0.25 -16.84
CA GLU A 257 2.94 0.53 -16.80
C GLU A 257 3.26 1.60 -15.73
N GLY A 258 3.94 1.17 -14.67
CA GLY A 258 4.26 1.99 -13.49
C GLY A 258 3.71 1.42 -12.19
N TYR A 259 2.76 0.47 -12.24
CA TYR A 259 2.57 -0.47 -11.16
C TYR A 259 3.61 -1.58 -11.31
N VAL A 260 4.41 -1.80 -10.27
CA VAL A 260 5.59 -2.67 -10.33
C VAL A 260 5.54 -3.78 -9.26
N GLY A 261 4.34 -4.22 -8.89
CA GLY A 261 4.15 -5.32 -7.95
C GLY A 261 3.17 -5.01 -6.82
N PHE A 262 3.37 -5.68 -5.70
CA PHE A 262 2.51 -5.54 -4.52
C PHE A 262 3.26 -5.71 -3.20
N ALA A 263 2.64 -5.26 -2.10
CA ALA A 263 3.04 -5.56 -0.72
C ALA A 263 1.81 -6.01 0.08
N VAL A 264 1.53 -7.31 0.05
CA VAL A 264 0.36 -7.92 0.69
C VAL A 264 0.78 -8.66 1.95
N GLY A 265 0.09 -8.40 3.05
CA GLY A 265 0.42 -8.96 4.37
C GLY A 265 -0.64 -9.92 4.88
N ARG A 266 -1.54 -9.42 5.71
CA ARG A 266 -2.54 -10.23 6.45
C ARG A 266 -3.39 -11.14 5.57
N SER A 267 -3.68 -10.74 4.34
CA SER A 267 -4.40 -11.59 3.37
C SER A 267 -3.64 -12.89 3.05
N ASN A 268 -2.29 -12.91 3.20
CA ASN A 268 -1.49 -14.12 3.02
C ASN A 268 -1.48 -15.01 4.28
N TRP A 269 -1.25 -14.41 5.44
CA TRP A 269 -0.81 -15.18 6.62
C TRP A 269 -1.79 -15.17 7.80
N ARG A 270 -2.78 -14.26 7.84
CA ARG A 270 -3.60 -14.05 9.04
C ARG A 270 -4.41 -15.31 9.41
N GLN A 271 -5.16 -15.87 8.48
CA GLN A 271 -5.99 -17.04 8.78
C GLN A 271 -5.15 -18.31 9.05
N PRO A 272 -4.11 -18.65 8.24
CA PRO A 272 -3.20 -19.73 8.58
C PRO A 272 -2.58 -19.62 9.98
N LEU A 273 -2.16 -18.41 10.36
CA LEU A 273 -1.59 -18.17 11.70
C LEU A 273 -2.63 -18.34 12.82
N ILE A 274 -3.86 -17.86 12.62
CA ILE A 274 -4.95 -18.05 13.60
C ILE A 274 -5.21 -19.55 13.82
N ASP A 275 -5.29 -20.33 12.74
CA ASP A 275 -5.52 -21.77 12.82
C ASP A 275 -4.37 -22.51 13.54
N TYR A 276 -3.12 -22.07 13.30
CA TYR A 276 -1.95 -22.57 14.01
C TYR A 276 -2.00 -22.25 15.52
N LEU A 277 -2.29 -21.01 15.87
CA LEU A 277 -2.39 -20.59 17.28
C LEU A 277 -3.54 -21.28 18.02
N ALA A 278 -4.60 -21.64 17.31
CA ALA A 278 -5.72 -22.41 17.85
C ALA A 278 -5.46 -23.94 17.91
N GLY A 279 -4.32 -24.42 17.40
CA GLY A 279 -4.00 -25.85 17.32
C GLY A 279 -4.79 -26.61 16.24
N HIS A 280 -5.39 -25.91 15.29
CA HIS A 280 -6.14 -26.50 14.17
C HIS A 280 -5.26 -26.87 12.99
N ALA A 281 -4.05 -26.33 12.92
CA ALA A 281 -3.04 -26.65 11.92
C ALA A 281 -1.66 -26.78 12.58
N ASP A 282 -0.82 -27.63 12.03
CA ASP A 282 0.58 -27.72 12.46
C ASP A 282 1.45 -26.67 11.75
N ARG A 283 2.74 -26.64 12.09
CA ARG A 283 3.69 -25.69 11.52
C ARG A 283 3.85 -25.88 10.01
N ASP A 284 4.01 -27.13 9.56
CA ASP A 284 4.26 -27.45 8.15
C ASP A 284 3.07 -27.09 7.26
N GLU A 285 1.85 -27.41 7.71
CA GLU A 285 0.61 -27.03 7.05
C GLU A 285 0.44 -25.50 6.98
N THR A 286 0.75 -24.81 8.08
CA THR A 286 0.66 -23.34 8.14
C THR A 286 1.61 -22.68 7.15
N GLU A 287 2.87 -23.12 7.13
CA GLU A 287 3.87 -22.62 6.17
C GLU A 287 3.46 -22.91 4.73
N ALA A 288 2.91 -24.10 4.45
CA ALA A 288 2.42 -24.47 3.11
C ALA A 288 1.27 -23.58 2.66
N ARG A 289 0.28 -23.30 3.53
CA ARG A 289 -0.85 -22.41 3.23
C ARG A 289 -0.42 -20.97 3.00
N ILE A 290 0.49 -20.44 3.82
CA ILE A 290 1.06 -19.11 3.62
C ILE A 290 1.79 -19.03 2.28
N SER A 291 2.58 -20.04 1.95
CA SER A 291 3.28 -20.13 0.66
C SER A 291 2.31 -20.14 -0.52
N GLU A 292 1.23 -20.91 -0.42
CA GLU A 292 0.25 -21.00 -1.51
C GLU A 292 -0.51 -19.69 -1.73
N HIS A 293 -0.92 -18.98 -0.66
CA HIS A 293 -1.55 -17.66 -0.78
C HIS A 293 -0.59 -16.66 -1.45
N TYR A 294 0.68 -16.66 -1.04
CA TYR A 294 1.67 -15.74 -1.62
C TYR A 294 1.94 -16.06 -3.10
N ARG A 295 2.11 -17.34 -3.44
CA ARG A 295 2.24 -17.79 -4.83
C ARG A 295 1.00 -17.46 -5.67
N HIS A 296 -0.19 -17.53 -5.09
CA HIS A 296 -1.42 -17.16 -5.74
C HIS A 296 -1.39 -15.70 -6.19
N PHE A 297 -1.09 -14.75 -5.30
CA PHE A 297 -1.03 -13.33 -5.66
C PHE A 297 0.07 -13.03 -6.67
N VAL A 298 1.24 -13.67 -6.57
CA VAL A 298 2.30 -13.54 -7.59
C VAL A 298 1.80 -14.01 -8.96
N ARG A 299 1.16 -15.17 -9.03
CA ARG A 299 0.59 -15.69 -10.30
C ARG A 299 -0.52 -14.81 -10.85
N THR A 300 -1.39 -14.28 -9.98
CA THR A 300 -2.45 -13.34 -10.37
C THR A 300 -1.84 -12.10 -11.02
N TYR A 301 -0.87 -11.48 -10.38
CA TYR A 301 -0.19 -10.30 -10.93
C TYR A 301 0.48 -10.62 -12.29
N LEU A 302 1.31 -11.65 -12.37
CA LEU A 302 2.04 -12.01 -13.59
C LEU A 302 1.11 -12.41 -14.76
N ARG A 303 -0.04 -13.04 -14.46
CA ARG A 303 -1.05 -13.36 -15.48
C ARG A 303 -1.71 -12.10 -16.03
N ALA A 304 -2.07 -11.15 -15.15
CA ALA A 304 -2.72 -9.90 -15.53
C ALA A 304 -1.78 -9.00 -16.34
N ASP A 305 -0.50 -8.89 -15.92
CA ASP A 305 0.54 -8.16 -16.65
C ASP A 305 0.77 -8.69 -18.07
N SER A 306 0.61 -10.01 -18.28
CA SER A 306 0.80 -10.68 -19.57
C SER A 306 -0.46 -10.68 -20.47
N ALA A 307 -1.59 -10.16 -19.99
CA ALA A 307 -2.82 -10.14 -20.75
C ALA A 307 -2.77 -9.07 -21.86
N PRO A 308 -3.25 -9.39 -23.09
CA PRO A 308 -3.27 -8.40 -24.16
C PRO A 308 -4.20 -7.23 -23.80
N PRO A 309 -3.83 -5.98 -24.15
CA PRO A 309 -4.70 -4.82 -23.97
C PRO A 309 -6.01 -5.02 -24.72
N GLY A 310 -7.14 -4.87 -24.06
CA GLY A 310 -8.49 -4.99 -24.68
C GLY A 310 -9.33 -6.19 -24.25
N GLU A 311 -8.79 -7.14 -23.48
CA GLU A 311 -9.61 -8.18 -22.85
C GLU A 311 -10.23 -7.73 -21.51
N GLU A 312 -10.04 -6.46 -21.13
CA GLU A 312 -10.54 -5.87 -19.88
C GLU A 312 -12.08 -5.87 -19.79
N GLU A 313 -12.79 -5.68 -20.91
CA GLU A 313 -14.27 -5.61 -20.92
C GLU A 313 -14.95 -6.94 -20.55
N SER A 314 -14.25 -8.07 -20.69
CA SER A 314 -14.82 -9.41 -20.43
C SER A 314 -14.53 -9.95 -19.03
N ARG A 315 -13.58 -9.36 -18.28
CA ARG A 315 -13.12 -9.89 -16.98
C ARG A 315 -13.66 -9.12 -15.77
N SER A 316 -14.14 -7.91 -15.98
CA SER A 316 -14.63 -7.04 -14.92
C SER A 316 -16.17 -7.01 -14.84
N GLU A 317 -16.81 -8.16 -14.68
CA GLU A 317 -18.04 -8.15 -13.92
C GLU A 317 -17.61 -7.99 -12.44
N PRO A 318 -17.93 -6.87 -11.76
CA PRO A 318 -17.56 -6.69 -10.37
C PRO A 318 -18.22 -7.80 -9.55
N PHE A 319 -17.39 -8.65 -8.96
CA PHE A 319 -17.84 -9.71 -8.08
C PHE A 319 -18.59 -9.09 -6.89
N GLY A 320 -19.92 -9.03 -6.99
CA GLY A 320 -20.80 -8.94 -5.83
C GLY A 320 -21.11 -7.55 -5.26
N TYR A 321 -20.57 -6.46 -5.78
CA TYR A 321 -21.02 -5.10 -5.45
C TYR A 321 -21.79 -4.49 -6.63
N THR A 322 -22.99 -5.01 -6.89
CA THR A 322 -23.97 -4.25 -7.66
C THR A 322 -24.58 -3.21 -6.74
N HIS A 323 -23.89 -2.08 -6.50
CA HIS A 323 -24.62 -0.89 -6.16
C HIS A 323 -25.63 -0.64 -7.29
N PRO A 324 -26.90 -0.36 -6.97
CA PRO A 324 -27.81 0.11 -7.99
C PRO A 324 -27.11 1.27 -8.69
N ARG A 325 -26.94 1.19 -10.02
CA ARG A 325 -26.15 2.17 -10.79
C ARG A 325 -26.56 3.56 -10.33
N LEU A 326 -25.61 4.25 -9.72
CA LEU A 326 -25.81 5.64 -9.31
C LEU A 326 -26.23 6.41 -10.57
N THR A 327 -27.18 7.32 -10.43
CA THR A 327 -27.42 8.26 -11.52
C THR A 327 -26.18 9.14 -11.67
N PRO A 328 -25.84 9.60 -12.89
CA PRO A 328 -24.71 10.51 -13.10
C PRO A 328 -24.71 11.72 -12.15
N ASP A 329 -25.89 12.28 -11.86
CA ASP A 329 -26.06 13.39 -10.92
C ASP A 329 -25.71 13.00 -9.48
N ARG A 330 -26.02 11.78 -9.06
CA ARG A 330 -25.68 11.28 -7.72
C ARG A 330 -24.19 11.04 -7.58
N GLU A 331 -23.60 10.44 -8.58
CA GLU A 331 -22.15 10.25 -8.65
C GLU A 331 -21.41 11.60 -8.60
N ALA A 332 -21.83 12.56 -9.41
CA ALA A 332 -21.29 13.91 -9.41
C ALA A 332 -21.40 14.59 -8.04
N THR A 333 -22.57 14.43 -7.37
CA THR A 333 -22.81 14.97 -6.02
C THR A 333 -21.83 14.38 -5.00
N ILE A 334 -21.61 13.06 -5.03
CA ILE A 334 -20.68 12.36 -4.13
C ILE A 334 -19.25 12.85 -4.38
N ARG A 335 -18.80 12.88 -5.64
CA ARG A 335 -17.46 13.36 -6.00
C ARG A 335 -17.22 14.80 -5.53
N LYS A 336 -18.18 15.69 -5.72
CA LYS A 336 -18.15 17.07 -5.26
C LYS A 336 -18.09 17.19 -3.73
N ALA A 337 -18.90 16.45 -3.01
CA ALA A 337 -18.91 16.48 -1.55
C ALA A 337 -17.62 15.97 -0.92
N CYS A 338 -16.94 15.06 -1.59
CA CYS A 338 -15.70 14.44 -1.11
C CYS A 338 -14.41 15.17 -1.54
N ALA A 339 -14.42 15.82 -2.71
CA ALA A 339 -13.20 16.41 -3.29
C ALA A 339 -12.65 17.62 -2.52
N GLY A 340 -13.47 18.31 -1.72
CA GLY A 340 -13.08 19.65 -1.22
C GLY A 340 -12.76 20.60 -2.38
N ALA A 341 -12.71 21.90 -2.18
CA ALA A 341 -12.25 22.82 -3.23
C ALA A 341 -10.76 22.57 -3.49
N ASP A 342 -10.42 22.12 -4.71
CA ASP A 342 -9.01 22.09 -5.15
C ASP A 342 -8.49 23.54 -5.13
N PRO A 343 -7.55 23.87 -4.23
CA PRO A 343 -7.03 25.24 -4.13
C PRO A 343 -6.25 25.69 -5.39
N ARG A 344 -5.93 24.78 -6.33
CA ARG A 344 -5.12 25.07 -7.51
C ARG A 344 -5.89 25.15 -8.82
N GLY A 345 -7.14 24.72 -8.86
CA GLY A 345 -7.98 24.80 -10.04
C GLY A 345 -7.46 24.11 -11.30
N THR A 346 -6.49 23.23 -11.16
CA THR A 346 -5.79 22.59 -12.25
C THR A 346 -5.86 21.08 -12.11
N LEU A 347 -6.35 20.41 -13.12
CA LEU A 347 -6.41 18.95 -13.29
C LEU A 347 -7.73 18.32 -12.83
N LEU A 348 -8.80 18.74 -13.48
CA LEU A 348 -9.90 17.82 -13.66
C LEU A 348 -9.50 16.81 -14.75
N PRO A 349 -9.53 15.49 -14.46
CA PRO A 349 -9.07 14.49 -15.42
C PRO A 349 -9.89 14.52 -16.70
N ALA A 350 -9.28 14.19 -17.83
CA ALA A 350 -9.94 14.14 -19.15
C ALA A 350 -11.14 13.19 -19.25
N TRP A 351 -11.31 12.29 -18.27
CA TRP A 351 -12.45 11.36 -18.16
C TRP A 351 -13.65 11.94 -17.39
N MET A 352 -13.51 13.11 -16.77
CA MET A 352 -14.61 13.73 -16.02
C MET A 352 -15.74 14.10 -17.00
N PRO A 353 -17.01 13.71 -16.75
CA PRO A 353 -18.12 14.06 -17.61
C PRO A 353 -18.20 15.57 -17.85
N GLN A 354 -18.49 15.98 -19.09
CA GLN A 354 -18.58 17.42 -19.44
C GLN A 354 -19.61 18.19 -18.58
N SER A 355 -20.63 17.53 -18.09
CA SER A 355 -21.60 18.10 -17.13
C SER A 355 -20.96 18.49 -15.80
N LEU A 356 -19.95 17.75 -15.35
CA LEU A 356 -19.22 18.05 -14.11
C LEU A 356 -18.21 19.18 -14.30
N LEU A 357 -17.57 19.26 -15.49
CA LEU A 357 -16.69 20.38 -15.86
C LEU A 357 -17.43 21.71 -15.82
N ALA A 358 -18.66 21.75 -16.35
CA ALA A 358 -19.48 22.96 -16.34
C ALA A 358 -19.89 23.41 -14.92
N GLU A 359 -20.13 22.48 -13.98
CA GLU A 359 -20.43 22.82 -12.57
C GLU A 359 -19.20 23.31 -11.81
N VAL A 360 -18.03 22.75 -12.09
CA VAL A 360 -16.77 23.21 -11.46
C VAL A 360 -16.39 24.59 -11.98
N ASP A 361 -16.58 24.86 -13.27
CA ASP A 361 -16.35 26.19 -13.84
C ASP A 361 -17.34 27.23 -13.29
N ALA A 362 -18.61 26.88 -13.09
CA ALA A 362 -19.59 27.75 -12.45
C ALA A 362 -19.22 28.10 -11.00
N LEU A 363 -18.62 27.15 -10.24
CA LEU A 363 -18.16 27.43 -8.87
C LEU A 363 -16.89 28.29 -8.81
N ARG A 364 -16.08 28.33 -9.88
CA ARG A 364 -14.91 29.22 -10.00
C ARG A 364 -15.31 30.67 -10.29
N GLU A 365 -16.45 30.88 -10.91
CA GLU A 365 -16.96 32.24 -11.22
C GLU A 365 -17.69 32.88 -10.05
N GLU A 366 -18.12 32.09 -9.04
CA GLU A 366 -18.84 32.57 -7.85
C GLU A 366 -17.95 32.84 -6.62
N GLY A 367 -16.64 32.58 -6.65
CA GLY A 367 -15.66 32.76 -5.56
C GLY A 367 -14.53 33.68 -5.92
#